data_e7703dda4483aa777207c4de1792d48e
#
_entry.id   e7703dda4483aa777207c4de1792d48e
#
_cell.length_a   1.000
_cell.length_b   1.000
_cell.length_c   1.000
_cell.angle_alpha   90.00
_cell.angle_beta   90.00
_cell.angle_gamma   90.00
#
_symmetry.space_group_name_H-M   'P 1'
#
loop_
_entity.id
_entity.type
_entity.pdbx_description
1 polymer ?
#
loop_
_entity_poly.entity_id
_entity_poly.type
_entity_poly.pdbx_seq_one_letter_code
_entity_poly.pdbx_strand_id
1 'polypeptide(L)' 'LSPDVRVNAVAPGPVMWPEDNPQFNEVYRQRVISQTLLKRIGEPNDVAKAVKFLIQDAPFITGQVIAVDGGRSLNL' A
#
# COMPACT_ATOMS: atom_id res chain seq x y z
N LEU A 1 -11.12 13.46 18.43
CA LEU A 1 -11.34 12.09 18.95
C LEU A 1 -10.30 11.67 19.98
N SER A 2 -9.14 12.32 19.95
CA SER A 2 -8.14 12.11 20.99
C SER A 2 -8.67 12.63 22.34
N PRO A 3 -8.33 11.99 23.45
CA PRO A 3 -7.34 10.91 23.56
C PRO A 3 -7.92 9.50 23.46
N ASP A 4 -9.23 9.37 23.27
CA ASP A 4 -9.91 8.07 23.39
C ASP A 4 -9.87 7.22 22.13
N VAL A 5 -9.65 7.84 20.96
CA VAL A 5 -9.70 7.14 19.69
C VAL A 5 -8.46 7.51 18.85
N ARG A 6 -7.79 6.50 18.30
CA ARG A 6 -6.71 6.70 17.34
C ARG A 6 -7.28 6.62 15.92
N VAL A 7 -6.76 7.46 15.03
CA VAL A 7 -7.17 7.46 13.63
C VAL A 7 -5.92 7.45 12.76
N ASN A 8 -5.77 6.42 11.96
CA ASN A 8 -4.68 6.28 11.01
C ASN A 8 -5.23 5.86 9.66
N ALA A 9 -4.41 5.95 8.64
CA ALA A 9 -4.78 5.56 7.28
C ALA A 9 -3.65 4.79 6.64
N VAL A 10 -4.00 3.93 5.66
CA VAL A 10 -3.01 3.31 4.78
C VAL A 10 -3.23 3.81 3.37
N ALA A 11 -2.13 4.02 2.64
CA ALA A 11 -2.14 4.43 1.24
C ALA A 11 -1.54 3.29 0.43
N PRO A 12 -2.38 2.41 -0.16
CA PRO A 12 -1.84 1.27 -0.90
C PRO A 12 -1.30 1.69 -2.27
N GLY A 13 -0.27 1.01 -2.71
CA GLY A 13 0.22 1.08 -4.06
C GLY A 13 -0.46 0.03 -4.93
N PRO A 14 0.18 -0.39 -6.04
CA PRO A 14 -0.41 -1.37 -6.94
C PRO A 14 -0.42 -2.76 -6.29
N VAL A 15 -1.62 -3.24 -5.95
CA VAL A 15 -1.81 -4.53 -5.29
C VAL A 15 -2.67 -5.50 -6.11
N MET A 16 -3.35 -5.02 -7.15
CA MET A 16 -4.15 -5.84 -8.04
C MET A 16 -4.18 -5.22 -9.42
N TRP A 17 -4.31 -6.07 -10.44
CA TRP A 17 -4.51 -5.61 -11.80
C TRP A 17 -5.97 -5.84 -12.20
N PRO A 18 -6.65 -4.84 -12.85
CA PRO A 18 -7.94 -5.10 -13.49
C PRO A 18 -7.74 -6.08 -14.65
N GLU A 19 -8.33 -7.25 -14.56
CA GLU A 19 -8.04 -8.34 -15.49
C GLU A 19 -8.48 -8.06 -16.92
N ASP A 20 -9.61 -7.35 -17.08
CA ASP A 20 -10.24 -7.18 -18.38
C ASP A 20 -9.94 -5.84 -19.04
N ASN A 21 -8.97 -5.09 -18.55
CA ASN A 21 -8.65 -3.78 -19.09
C ASN A 21 -7.41 -3.87 -19.98
N PRO A 22 -7.54 -3.63 -21.31
CA PRO A 22 -6.39 -3.72 -22.21
C PRO A 22 -5.30 -2.68 -21.95
N GLN A 23 -5.58 -1.64 -21.19
CA GLN A 23 -4.55 -0.68 -20.78
C GLN A 23 -3.53 -1.29 -19.82
N PHE A 24 -3.90 -2.37 -19.13
CA PHE A 24 -3.04 -3.04 -18.16
C PHE A 24 -2.38 -4.27 -18.79
N ASN A 25 -1.78 -4.09 -19.98
CA ASN A 25 -1.06 -5.15 -20.66
C ASN A 25 0.31 -5.40 -20.00
N GLU A 26 1.05 -6.37 -20.52
CA GLU A 26 2.32 -6.78 -19.95
C GLU A 26 3.33 -5.63 -19.90
N VAL A 27 3.38 -4.79 -20.94
CA VAL A 27 4.30 -3.66 -20.99
C VAL A 27 4.01 -2.68 -19.87
N TYR A 28 2.73 -2.35 -19.66
CA TYR A 28 2.31 -1.47 -18.59
C TYR A 28 2.67 -2.06 -17.22
N ARG A 29 2.39 -3.34 -17.03
CA ARG A 29 2.67 -4.01 -15.76
C ARG A 29 4.16 -4.00 -15.43
N GLN A 30 5.01 -4.27 -16.42
CA GLN A 30 6.44 -4.23 -16.21
C GLN A 30 6.94 -2.84 -15.87
N ARG A 31 6.35 -1.81 -16.46
CA ARG A 31 6.69 -0.43 -16.13
C ARG A 31 6.37 -0.10 -14.68
N VAL A 32 5.17 -0.49 -14.21
CA VAL A 32 4.78 -0.26 -12.82
C VAL A 32 5.72 -0.99 -11.87
N ILE A 33 6.03 -2.25 -12.17
CA ILE A 33 6.94 -3.05 -11.34
C ILE A 33 8.33 -2.41 -11.30
N SER A 34 8.83 -1.92 -12.43
CA SER A 34 10.14 -1.29 -12.47
C SER A 34 10.23 -0.01 -11.64
N GLN A 35 9.12 0.69 -11.47
CA GLN A 35 9.04 1.90 -10.64
C GLN A 35 8.87 1.60 -9.16
N THR A 36 8.69 0.36 -8.80
CA THR A 36 8.51 -0.09 -7.42
C THR A 36 9.86 -0.57 -6.89
N LEU A 37 10.30 -0.02 -5.76
CA LEU A 37 11.62 -0.40 -5.22
C LEU A 37 11.72 -1.88 -4.88
N LEU A 38 10.63 -2.48 -4.39
CA LEU A 38 10.61 -3.91 -4.07
C LEU A 38 10.39 -4.80 -5.29
N LYS A 39 10.20 -4.20 -6.47
CA LYS A 39 10.18 -4.92 -7.77
C LYS A 39 9.10 -5.97 -7.88
N ARG A 40 7.95 -5.72 -7.27
CA ARG A 40 6.75 -6.52 -7.43
C ARG A 40 5.53 -5.68 -7.12
N ILE A 41 4.35 -6.12 -7.55
CA ILE A 41 3.12 -5.55 -7.01
C ILE A 41 2.85 -6.18 -5.65
N GLY A 42 2.14 -5.45 -4.80
CA GLY A 42 1.71 -6.00 -3.53
C GLY A 42 0.54 -6.94 -3.68
N GLU A 43 0.25 -7.68 -2.63
CA GLU A 43 -0.94 -8.50 -2.52
C GLU A 43 -1.92 -7.80 -1.58
N PRO A 44 -3.23 -8.04 -1.71
CA PRO A 44 -4.19 -7.49 -0.75
C PRO A 44 -3.82 -7.77 0.71
N ASN A 45 -3.19 -8.91 0.96
CA ASN A 45 -2.75 -9.27 2.30
C ASN A 45 -1.64 -8.33 2.83
N ASP A 46 -0.84 -7.73 1.96
CA ASP A 46 0.16 -6.76 2.39
C ASP A 46 -0.51 -5.54 3.02
N VAL A 47 -1.60 -5.06 2.43
CA VAL A 47 -2.38 -3.96 2.97
C VAL A 47 -3.10 -4.38 4.24
N ALA A 48 -3.70 -5.57 4.25
CA ALA A 48 -4.43 -6.08 5.40
C ALA A 48 -3.53 -6.23 6.63
N LYS A 49 -2.28 -6.66 6.45
CA LYS A 49 -1.34 -6.75 7.55
C LYS A 49 -1.01 -5.40 8.15
N ALA A 50 -0.87 -4.36 7.33
CA ALA A 50 -0.61 -3.02 7.82
C ALA A 50 -1.80 -2.49 8.63
N VAL A 51 -3.03 -2.70 8.15
CA VAL A 51 -4.23 -2.30 8.87
C VAL A 51 -4.33 -3.03 10.21
N LYS A 52 -4.10 -4.33 10.21
CA LYS A 52 -4.14 -5.13 11.43
C LYS A 52 -3.11 -4.65 12.45
N PHE A 53 -1.90 -4.35 12.00
CA PHE A 53 -0.86 -3.82 12.87
C PHE A 53 -1.30 -2.52 13.53
N LEU A 54 -1.85 -1.59 12.76
CA LEU A 54 -2.30 -0.31 13.28
C LEU A 54 -3.42 -0.46 14.30
N ILE A 55 -4.31 -1.44 14.11
CA ILE A 55 -5.43 -1.67 15.02
C ILE A 55 -4.96 -2.36 16.29
N GLN A 56 -4.11 -3.38 16.18
CA GLN A 56 -3.84 -4.29 17.29
C GLN A 56 -2.53 -4.04 18.00
N ASP A 57 -1.50 -3.59 17.27
CA ASP A 57 -0.13 -3.62 17.78
C ASP A 57 0.55 -2.26 17.81
N ALA A 58 -0.18 -1.19 17.55
CA ALA A 58 0.40 0.15 17.46
C ALA A 58 -0.34 1.16 18.36
N PRO A 59 -0.34 0.95 19.68
CA PRO A 59 -1.16 1.78 20.58
C PRO A 59 -0.68 3.22 20.71
N PHE A 60 0.55 3.52 20.30
CA PHE A 60 1.11 4.87 20.40
C PHE A 60 1.22 5.56 19.04
N ILE A 61 0.47 5.08 18.03
CA ILE A 61 0.45 5.68 16.68
C ILE A 61 -0.94 6.23 16.40
N THR A 62 -1.01 7.51 16.07
CA THR A 62 -2.23 8.15 15.61
C THR A 62 -1.89 9.29 14.65
N GLY A 63 -2.80 9.62 13.77
CA GLY A 63 -2.63 10.72 12.83
C GLY A 63 -1.66 10.42 11.68
N GLN A 64 -1.36 9.14 11.44
CA GLN A 64 -0.37 8.76 10.42
C GLN A 64 -1.02 8.18 9.18
N VAL A 65 -0.35 8.41 8.04
CA VAL A 65 -0.67 7.75 6.78
C VAL A 65 0.51 6.87 6.44
N ILE A 66 0.29 5.56 6.36
CA ILE A 66 1.34 4.59 6.09
C ILE A 66 1.24 4.15 4.62
N ALA A 67 2.28 4.41 3.85
CA ALA A 67 2.32 3.96 2.47
C ALA A 67 2.67 2.47 2.41
N VAL A 68 1.83 1.68 1.72
CA VAL A 68 2.06 0.26 1.53
C VAL A 68 2.19 0.04 0.03
N ASP A 69 3.32 0.43 -0.54
CA ASP A 69 3.49 0.60 -1.97
C ASP A 69 4.81 0.05 -2.51
N GLY A 70 5.54 -0.72 -1.70
CA GLY A 70 6.82 -1.26 -2.11
C GLY A 70 7.87 -0.20 -2.42
N GLY A 71 7.70 1.01 -1.89
CA GLY A 71 8.63 2.11 -2.09
C GLY A 71 8.35 2.96 -3.32
N ARG A 72 7.24 2.71 -4.03
CA ARG A 72 6.94 3.42 -5.27
C ARG A 72 6.79 4.94 -5.07
N SER A 73 6.22 5.36 -3.95
CA SER A 73 6.02 6.78 -3.67
C SER A 73 7.33 7.54 -3.46
N LEU A 74 8.41 6.85 -3.17
CA LEU A 74 9.72 7.50 -3.04
C LEU A 74 10.26 7.94 -4.39
N ASN A 75 10.00 7.20 -5.43
CA ASN A 75 10.31 7.51 -6.83
C ASN A 75 11.62 8.27 -7.03
N LEU A 76 12.70 7.66 -6.65
CA LEU A 76 14.04 8.23 -6.80
C LEU A 76 14.54 8.11 -8.23
#